data_209adea393caa7524cc5ff98faeb629d
#
_entry.id   209adea393caa7524cc5ff98faeb629d
#
_cell.length_a   1.000
_cell.length_b   1.000
_cell.length_c   1.000
_cell.angle_alpha   90.00
_cell.angle_beta   90.00
_cell.angle_gamma   90.00
#
_symmetry.space_group_name_H-M   'P 1'
#
loop_
_entity.id
_entity.type
_entity.pdbx_description
1 polymer ?
#
loop_
_entity_poly.entity_id
_entity_poly.type
_entity_poly.pdbx_seq_one_letter_code
_entity_poly.pdbx_strand_id
1 'polypeptide(L)'
;MITFALFSALATFYFTMFITPGPNNAMLTASGLKFGFFRTLPHVIGIPLGHIFQIGLTCFGLANLFLIYPQIQFYMKILCFIYLLYLGWKMIGSFSMDQKETGRPLRFYEASLFQFINPKAWSIAVTVASGFFPTEENIFIGVSFVTITAAVICFPTISLWALFGSGLRKFVGNVKTKKIIEYVLALL
;
A
#
# COMPACT_ATOMS: atom_id res chain seq x y z
N MET A 1 -18.97 21.58 0.26
CA MET A 1 -20.15 20.67 0.16
C MET A 1 -19.74 19.37 -0.54
N ILE A 2 -20.14 18.22 0.00
CA ILE A 2 -19.90 16.91 -0.64
C ILE A 2 -20.87 16.75 -1.81
N THR A 3 -20.36 16.69 -3.01
CA THR A 3 -21.11 16.52 -4.25
C THR A 3 -20.78 15.18 -4.91
N PHE A 4 -21.64 14.71 -5.83
CA PHE A 4 -21.33 13.51 -6.63
C PHE A 4 -20.06 13.72 -7.48
N ALA A 5 -19.82 14.93 -7.97
CA ALA A 5 -18.60 15.25 -8.72
C ALA A 5 -17.35 15.11 -7.87
N LEU A 6 -17.36 15.61 -6.61
CA LEU A 6 -16.24 15.46 -5.68
C LEU A 6 -16.02 13.97 -5.33
N PHE A 7 -17.11 13.23 -5.05
CA PHE A 7 -17.00 11.80 -4.77
C PHE A 7 -16.40 11.02 -5.95
N SER A 8 -16.89 11.24 -7.17
CA SER A 8 -16.38 10.52 -8.35
C SER A 8 -14.93 10.86 -8.67
N ALA A 9 -14.54 12.13 -8.51
CA ALA A 9 -13.15 12.55 -8.69
C ALA A 9 -12.22 11.91 -7.63
N LEU A 10 -12.63 11.94 -6.36
CA LEU A 10 -11.89 11.30 -5.27
C LEU A 10 -11.80 9.78 -5.44
N ALA A 11 -12.90 9.14 -5.82
CA ALA A 11 -12.95 7.70 -6.06
C ALA A 11 -12.01 7.29 -7.20
N THR A 12 -12.03 8.04 -8.32
CA THR A 12 -11.13 7.83 -9.46
C THR A 12 -9.67 8.02 -9.06
N PHE A 13 -9.36 9.07 -8.28
CA PHE A 13 -8.02 9.30 -7.76
C PHE A 13 -7.55 8.13 -6.90
N TYR A 14 -8.35 7.69 -5.92
CA TYR A 14 -7.99 6.57 -5.06
C TYR A 14 -7.80 5.26 -5.86
N PHE A 15 -8.73 4.96 -6.75
CA PHE A 15 -8.61 3.77 -7.61
C PHE A 15 -7.29 3.79 -8.39
N THR A 16 -6.99 4.91 -9.06
CA THR A 16 -5.77 5.07 -9.85
C THR A 16 -4.52 4.92 -8.98
N MET A 17 -4.52 5.55 -7.81
CA MET A 17 -3.36 5.50 -6.90
C MET A 17 -3.16 4.11 -6.29
N PHE A 18 -4.23 3.40 -5.94
CA PHE A 18 -4.13 2.08 -5.33
C PHE A 18 -3.85 0.97 -6.35
N ILE A 19 -4.33 1.10 -7.60
CA ILE A 19 -4.08 0.08 -8.64
C ILE A 19 -2.69 0.23 -9.26
N THR A 20 -2.08 1.41 -9.24
CA THR A 20 -0.75 1.61 -9.81
C THR A 20 0.34 0.91 -8.99
N PRO A 21 1.39 0.36 -9.64
CA PRO A 21 2.50 -0.27 -8.95
C PRO A 21 3.11 0.61 -7.85
N GLY A 22 3.61 -0.03 -6.81
CA GLY A 22 4.27 0.65 -5.70
C GLY A 22 4.56 -0.31 -4.54
N PRO A 23 5.18 0.18 -3.44
CA PRO A 23 5.68 -0.64 -2.36
C PRO A 23 4.66 -1.65 -1.79
N ASN A 24 3.45 -1.20 -1.48
CA ASN A 24 2.40 -2.07 -0.96
C ASN A 24 2.03 -3.18 -1.96
N ASN A 25 1.90 -2.83 -3.23
CA ASN A 25 1.44 -3.74 -4.28
C ASN A 25 2.50 -4.81 -4.57
N ALA A 26 3.78 -4.43 -4.62
CA ALA A 26 4.89 -5.36 -4.73
C ALA A 26 4.92 -6.35 -3.55
N MET A 27 4.80 -5.83 -2.32
CA MET A 27 4.77 -6.64 -1.10
C MET A 27 3.58 -7.59 -1.04
N LEU A 28 2.39 -7.15 -1.47
CA LEU A 28 1.18 -7.98 -1.53
C LEU A 28 1.30 -9.08 -2.58
N THR A 29 1.84 -8.75 -3.77
CA THR A 29 2.10 -9.75 -4.82
C THR A 29 3.08 -10.81 -4.34
N ALA A 30 4.17 -10.38 -3.73
CA ALA A 30 5.16 -11.29 -3.14
C ALA A 30 4.57 -12.18 -2.04
N SER A 31 3.78 -11.58 -1.15
CA SER A 31 3.11 -12.30 -0.07
C SER A 31 2.08 -13.30 -0.61
N GLY A 32 1.26 -12.88 -1.58
CA GLY A 32 0.29 -13.75 -2.25
C GLY A 32 0.96 -14.92 -2.96
N LEU A 33 2.07 -14.67 -3.65
CA LEU A 33 2.86 -15.70 -4.34
C LEU A 33 3.44 -16.72 -3.33
N LYS A 34 4.03 -16.23 -2.24
CA LYS A 34 4.69 -17.09 -1.26
C LYS A 34 3.71 -17.84 -0.35
N PHE A 35 2.70 -17.16 0.18
CA PHE A 35 1.83 -17.68 1.23
C PHE A 35 0.39 -17.97 0.79
N GLY A 36 0.01 -17.50 -0.40
CA GLY A 36 -1.37 -17.52 -0.90
C GLY A 36 -2.23 -16.40 -0.34
N PHE A 37 -3.40 -16.19 -0.97
CA PHE A 37 -4.27 -15.05 -0.68
C PHE A 37 -4.77 -15.04 0.77
N PHE A 38 -5.32 -16.14 1.26
CA PHE A 38 -5.94 -16.18 2.60
C PHE A 38 -4.94 -15.91 3.73
N ARG A 39 -3.71 -16.42 3.62
CA ARG A 39 -2.66 -16.13 4.62
C ARG A 39 -2.16 -14.68 4.53
N THR A 40 -2.34 -14.02 3.38
CA THR A 40 -1.98 -12.62 3.14
C THR A 40 -3.08 -11.64 3.62
N LEU A 41 -4.29 -12.10 3.96
CA LEU A 41 -5.40 -11.23 4.37
C LEU A 41 -5.06 -10.25 5.52
N PRO A 42 -4.33 -10.64 6.58
CA PRO A 42 -3.95 -9.66 7.62
C PRO A 42 -3.13 -8.50 7.06
N HIS A 43 -2.25 -8.75 6.09
CA HIS A 43 -1.49 -7.73 5.37
C HIS A 43 -2.42 -6.85 4.52
N VAL A 44 -3.33 -7.47 3.75
CA VAL A 44 -4.33 -6.75 2.92
C VAL A 44 -5.20 -5.81 3.77
N ILE A 45 -5.66 -6.26 4.95
CA ILE A 45 -6.51 -5.46 5.85
C ILE A 45 -5.71 -4.34 6.53
N GLY A 46 -4.43 -4.61 6.85
CA GLY A 46 -3.57 -3.64 7.53
C GLY A 46 -3.32 -2.37 6.72
N ILE A 47 -3.21 -2.48 5.39
CA ILE A 47 -2.94 -1.33 4.52
C ILE A 47 -4.06 -0.28 4.56
N PRO A 48 -5.34 -0.61 4.30
CA PRO A 48 -6.43 0.38 4.37
C PRO A 48 -6.55 1.03 5.75
N LEU A 49 -6.39 0.27 6.83
CA LEU A 49 -6.47 0.80 8.19
C LEU A 49 -5.32 1.78 8.47
N GLY A 50 -4.10 1.47 8.05
CA GLY A 50 -2.98 2.41 8.13
C GLY A 50 -3.24 3.68 7.31
N HIS A 51 -3.81 3.56 6.10
CA HIS A 51 -4.19 4.69 5.26
C HIS A 51 -5.28 5.56 5.89
N ILE A 52 -6.36 4.97 6.43
CA ILE A 52 -7.43 5.69 7.11
C ILE A 52 -6.84 6.57 8.21
N PHE A 53 -6.01 5.99 9.06
CA PHE A 53 -5.39 6.72 10.15
C PHE A 53 -4.45 7.83 9.66
N GLN A 54 -3.62 7.54 8.65
CA GLN A 54 -2.69 8.49 8.06
C GLN A 54 -3.41 9.66 7.38
N ILE A 55 -4.43 9.40 6.54
CA ILE A 55 -5.24 10.42 5.88
C ILE A 55 -5.95 11.28 6.92
N GLY A 56 -6.55 10.65 7.95
CA GLY A 56 -7.20 11.36 9.04
C GLY A 56 -6.25 12.34 9.73
N LEU A 57 -5.07 11.89 10.17
CA LEU A 57 -4.05 12.75 10.77
C LEU A 57 -3.61 13.90 9.85
N THR A 58 -3.50 13.61 8.54
CA THR A 58 -3.09 14.61 7.55
C THR A 58 -4.15 15.69 7.42
N CYS A 59 -5.43 15.32 7.39
CA CYS A 59 -6.55 16.27 7.34
C CYS A 59 -6.67 17.09 8.64
N PHE A 60 -6.25 16.55 9.80
CA PHE A 60 -6.19 17.31 11.06
C PHE A 60 -4.96 18.23 11.17
N GLY A 61 -4.16 18.37 10.11
CA GLY A 61 -3.09 19.38 10.05
C GLY A 61 -1.67 18.83 9.96
N LEU A 62 -1.47 17.50 9.99
CA LEU A 62 -0.13 16.92 9.86
C LEU A 62 0.53 17.25 8.51
N ALA A 63 -0.25 17.60 7.47
CA ALA A 63 0.27 18.11 6.20
C ALA A 63 1.20 19.31 6.38
N ASN A 64 0.90 20.20 7.33
CA ASN A 64 1.70 21.38 7.62
C ASN A 64 3.11 21.04 8.10
N LEU A 65 3.30 19.90 8.76
CA LEU A 65 4.62 19.44 9.21
C LEU A 65 5.58 19.26 8.02
N PHE A 66 5.08 18.75 6.89
CA PHE A 66 5.89 18.58 5.68
C PHE A 66 6.20 19.89 4.95
N LEU A 67 5.36 20.92 5.14
CA LEU A 67 5.63 22.26 4.62
C LEU A 67 6.73 22.93 5.45
N ILE A 68 6.70 22.78 6.77
CA ILE A 68 7.69 23.36 7.69
C ILE A 68 9.03 22.60 7.63
N TYR A 69 8.96 21.27 7.53
CA TYR A 69 10.14 20.39 7.54
C TYR A 69 10.16 19.45 6.32
N PRO A 70 10.44 19.97 5.11
CA PRO A 70 10.44 19.14 3.89
C PRO A 70 11.49 18.00 3.93
N GLN A 71 12.53 18.14 4.75
CA GLN A 71 13.55 17.12 4.96
C GLN A 71 12.97 15.79 5.47
N ILE A 72 11.85 15.82 6.22
CA ILE A 72 11.18 14.62 6.72
C ILE A 72 10.79 13.71 5.55
N GLN A 73 10.21 14.27 4.48
CA GLN A 73 9.83 13.50 3.29
C GLN A 73 11.05 12.87 2.62
N PHE A 74 12.18 13.56 2.58
CA PHE A 74 13.42 13.04 2.00
C PHE A 74 13.93 11.82 2.78
N TYR A 75 14.02 11.91 4.11
CA TYR A 75 14.43 10.78 4.94
C TYR A 75 13.46 9.60 4.85
N MET A 76 12.17 9.86 4.78
CA MET A 76 11.16 8.81 4.60
C MET A 76 11.33 8.07 3.26
N LYS A 77 11.63 8.79 2.16
CA LYS A 77 11.93 8.17 0.87
C LYS A 77 13.16 7.26 0.96
N ILE A 78 14.22 7.69 1.63
CA ILE A 78 15.43 6.89 1.84
C ILE A 78 15.11 5.62 2.65
N LEU A 79 14.39 5.76 3.76
CA LEU A 79 14.00 4.61 4.58
C LEU A 79 13.14 3.60 3.82
N CYS A 80 12.17 4.10 3.05
CA CYS A 80 11.34 3.25 2.20
C CYS A 80 12.19 2.53 1.15
N PHE A 81 13.09 3.23 0.49
CA PHE A 81 13.98 2.66 -0.53
C PHE A 81 14.88 1.55 0.07
N ILE A 82 15.51 1.81 1.22
CA ILE A 82 16.33 0.81 1.93
C ILE A 82 15.47 -0.41 2.30
N TYR A 83 14.26 -0.19 2.79
CA TYR A 83 13.34 -1.28 3.14
C TYR A 83 12.93 -2.11 1.90
N LEU A 84 12.67 -1.46 0.77
CA LEU A 84 12.35 -2.16 -0.48
C LEU A 84 13.55 -2.96 -1.01
N LEU A 85 14.76 -2.41 -0.94
CA LEU A 85 15.98 -3.14 -1.28
C LEU A 85 16.17 -4.38 -0.38
N TYR A 86 15.94 -4.23 0.93
CA TYR A 86 15.98 -5.35 1.87
C TYR A 86 14.94 -6.42 1.51
N LEU A 87 13.71 -6.01 1.17
CA LEU A 87 12.66 -6.94 0.75
C LEU A 87 13.01 -7.63 -0.57
N GLY A 88 13.48 -6.87 -1.57
CA GLY A 88 13.94 -7.40 -2.86
C GLY A 88 15.04 -8.43 -2.68
N TRP A 89 16.05 -8.11 -1.87
CA TRP A 89 17.12 -9.05 -1.50
C TRP A 89 16.56 -10.34 -0.87
N LYS A 90 15.66 -10.19 0.09
CA LYS A 90 15.05 -11.33 0.79
C LYS A 90 14.16 -12.19 -0.12
N MET A 91 13.69 -11.63 -1.23
CA MET A 91 12.91 -12.37 -2.23
C MET A 91 13.80 -13.19 -3.16
N ILE A 92 14.99 -12.70 -3.49
CA ILE A 92 15.93 -13.42 -4.36
C ILE A 92 16.34 -14.73 -3.65
N GLY A 93 16.06 -15.87 -4.28
CA GLY A 93 16.36 -17.21 -3.72
C GLY A 93 15.35 -17.74 -2.69
N SER A 94 14.36 -16.93 -2.27
CA SER A 94 13.37 -17.37 -1.25
C SER A 94 12.39 -18.44 -1.74
N PHE A 95 12.38 -18.70 -3.03
CA PHE A 95 11.53 -19.69 -3.69
C PHE A 95 12.28 -20.99 -4.04
N SER A 96 13.49 -21.26 -3.52
CA SER A 96 14.18 -22.55 -3.75
C SER A 96 13.34 -23.70 -3.21
N MET A 97 13.24 -24.77 -4.01
CA MET A 97 12.34 -25.91 -3.76
C MET A 97 12.64 -26.67 -2.45
N ASP A 98 13.84 -26.50 -1.89
CA ASP A 98 14.33 -27.22 -0.71
C ASP A 98 14.20 -26.47 0.62
N GLN A 99 13.81 -25.20 0.62
CA GLN A 99 13.58 -24.51 1.89
C GLN A 99 12.11 -24.63 2.27
N LYS A 100 11.86 -25.28 3.42
CA LYS A 100 10.59 -25.15 4.15
C LYS A 100 10.21 -23.67 4.14
N GLU A 101 8.94 -23.37 3.87
CA GLU A 101 8.39 -21.98 3.87
C GLU A 101 8.79 -21.25 5.16
N THR A 102 10.01 -20.71 5.19
CA THR A 102 10.50 -19.93 6.34
C THR A 102 9.94 -18.51 6.23
N GLY A 103 9.27 -18.08 7.28
CA GLY A 103 8.68 -16.75 7.39
C GLY A 103 7.15 -16.77 7.38
N ARG A 104 6.59 -15.62 7.50
CA ARG A 104 5.14 -15.36 7.55
C ARG A 104 4.79 -14.11 6.73
N PRO A 105 3.52 -13.95 6.31
CA PRO A 105 3.04 -12.67 5.80
C PRO A 105 3.20 -11.57 6.87
N LEU A 106 3.22 -10.32 6.43
CA LEU A 106 3.13 -9.21 7.37
C LEU A 106 1.84 -9.31 8.18
N ARG A 107 1.95 -9.07 9.46
CA ARG A 107 0.80 -8.91 10.34
C ARG A 107 0.10 -7.60 10.01
N PHE A 108 -1.14 -7.53 10.37
CA PHE A 108 -2.00 -6.38 10.15
C PHE A 108 -1.36 -5.06 10.65
N TYR A 109 -0.81 -5.04 11.87
CA TYR A 109 -0.19 -3.85 12.42
C TYR A 109 1.14 -3.47 11.73
N GLU A 110 1.91 -4.46 11.25
CA GLU A 110 3.14 -4.21 10.49
C GLU A 110 2.83 -3.53 9.17
N ALA A 111 1.78 -3.99 8.48
CA ALA A 111 1.30 -3.39 7.25
C ALA A 111 0.70 -1.99 7.47
N SER A 112 0.00 -1.78 8.58
CA SER A 112 -0.54 -0.47 8.94
C SER A 112 0.57 0.53 9.24
N LEU A 113 1.58 0.14 10.03
CA LEU A 113 2.71 0.99 10.38
C LEU A 113 3.59 1.30 9.17
N PHE A 114 3.68 0.37 8.22
CA PHE A 114 4.44 0.59 6.99
C PHE A 114 3.94 1.81 6.20
N GLN A 115 2.65 2.17 6.31
CA GLN A 115 2.13 3.35 5.61
C GLN A 115 2.85 4.64 6.01
N PHE A 116 3.34 4.73 7.26
CA PHE A 116 4.04 5.91 7.76
C PHE A 116 5.45 6.10 7.20
N ILE A 117 6.07 5.05 6.68
CA ILE A 117 7.35 5.14 5.95
C ILE A 117 7.18 5.10 4.44
N ASN A 118 5.99 4.76 3.94
CA ASN A 118 5.70 4.66 2.51
C ASN A 118 5.46 6.05 1.89
N PRO A 119 6.36 6.56 1.03
CA PRO A 119 6.22 7.89 0.45
C PRO A 119 4.99 8.02 -0.46
N LYS A 120 4.56 6.95 -1.13
CA LYS A 120 3.35 6.94 -1.95
C LYS A 120 2.10 7.14 -1.09
N ALA A 121 2.06 6.52 0.10
CA ALA A 121 0.96 6.68 1.05
C ALA A 121 0.84 8.14 1.52
N TRP A 122 1.96 8.80 1.81
CA TRP A 122 1.98 10.22 2.16
C TRP A 122 1.56 11.12 1.00
N SER A 123 2.02 10.83 -0.23
CA SER A 123 1.58 11.59 -1.41
C SER A 123 0.07 11.53 -1.59
N ILE A 124 -0.55 10.35 -1.37
CA ILE A 124 -2.01 10.20 -1.40
C ILE A 124 -2.65 11.03 -0.29
N ALA A 125 -2.19 10.90 0.96
CA ALA A 125 -2.78 11.59 2.10
C ALA A 125 -2.71 13.12 1.97
N VAL A 126 -1.56 13.65 1.55
CA VAL A 126 -1.37 15.10 1.32
C VAL A 126 -2.23 15.60 0.17
N THR A 127 -2.28 14.87 -0.95
CA THR A 127 -3.13 15.25 -2.09
C THR A 127 -4.60 15.28 -1.71
N VAL A 128 -5.06 14.31 -0.93
CA VAL A 128 -6.45 14.26 -0.46
C VAL A 128 -6.76 15.41 0.48
N ALA A 129 -5.89 15.68 1.44
CA ALA A 129 -6.09 16.77 2.39
C ALA A 129 -6.08 18.16 1.72
N SER A 130 -5.28 18.34 0.66
CA SER A 130 -5.17 19.66 -0.02
C SER A 130 -6.12 19.84 -1.20
N GLY A 131 -6.50 18.75 -1.90
CA GLY A 131 -7.25 18.86 -3.15
C GLY A 131 -8.67 18.29 -3.13
N PHE A 132 -8.99 17.40 -2.18
CA PHE A 132 -10.28 16.70 -2.14
C PHE A 132 -11.02 16.85 -0.81
N PHE A 133 -10.41 17.50 0.19
CA PHE A 133 -11.06 17.70 1.48
C PHE A 133 -12.17 18.74 1.36
N PRO A 134 -13.43 18.43 1.77
CA PRO A 134 -14.55 19.36 1.67
C PRO A 134 -14.48 20.39 2.80
N THR A 135 -13.80 21.51 2.56
CA THR A 135 -13.52 22.56 3.57
C THR A 135 -14.75 23.25 4.12
N GLU A 136 -15.88 23.21 3.40
CA GLU A 136 -17.15 23.81 3.84
C GLU A 136 -17.93 22.91 4.82
N GLU A 137 -17.51 21.65 4.97
CA GLU A 137 -18.17 20.71 5.88
C GLU A 137 -17.54 20.74 7.28
N ASN A 138 -18.28 20.20 8.25
CA ASN A 138 -17.69 19.91 9.54
C ASN A 138 -16.49 18.97 9.36
N ILE A 139 -15.41 19.23 10.11
CA ILE A 139 -14.15 18.46 9.97
C ILE A 139 -14.34 16.96 10.12
N PHE A 140 -15.20 16.50 11.03
CA PHE A 140 -15.45 15.06 11.22
C PHE A 140 -16.20 14.46 10.02
N ILE A 141 -17.14 15.22 9.41
CA ILE A 141 -17.84 14.78 8.20
C ILE A 141 -16.84 14.69 7.04
N GLY A 142 -16.01 15.71 6.88
CA GLY A 142 -14.97 15.75 5.83
C GLY A 142 -13.97 14.60 5.98
N VAL A 143 -13.44 14.38 7.18
CA VAL A 143 -12.52 13.28 7.47
C VAL A 143 -13.19 11.93 7.22
N SER A 144 -14.43 11.74 7.70
CA SER A 144 -15.18 10.49 7.48
C SER A 144 -15.39 10.23 5.99
N PHE A 145 -15.75 11.25 5.22
CA PHE A 145 -15.94 11.14 3.78
C PHE A 145 -14.68 10.65 3.07
N VAL A 146 -13.53 11.30 3.29
CA VAL A 146 -12.29 10.93 2.59
C VAL A 146 -11.74 9.59 3.06
N THR A 147 -11.85 9.25 4.35
CA THR A 147 -11.31 8.01 4.91
C THR A 147 -12.15 6.78 4.57
N ILE A 148 -13.50 6.88 4.64
CA ILE A 148 -14.40 5.79 4.25
C ILE A 148 -14.26 5.52 2.76
N THR A 149 -14.23 6.58 1.92
CA THR A 149 -14.01 6.42 0.47
C THR A 149 -12.68 5.73 0.20
N ALA A 150 -11.61 6.11 0.91
CA ALA A 150 -10.31 5.43 0.81
C ALA A 150 -10.41 3.95 1.16
N ALA A 151 -11.06 3.60 2.27
CA ALA A 151 -11.16 2.21 2.73
C ALA A 151 -11.91 1.32 1.73
N VAL A 152 -13.08 1.81 1.26
CA VAL A 152 -13.95 1.09 0.32
C VAL A 152 -13.26 0.81 -1.00
N ILE A 153 -12.42 1.74 -1.49
CA ILE A 153 -11.71 1.58 -2.77
C ILE A 153 -10.38 0.86 -2.59
N CYS A 154 -9.65 1.16 -1.52
CA CYS A 154 -8.34 0.58 -1.26
C CYS A 154 -8.42 -0.95 -1.13
N PHE A 155 -9.29 -1.45 -0.27
CA PHE A 155 -9.35 -2.88 0.06
C PHE A 155 -9.55 -3.78 -1.16
N PRO A 156 -10.58 -3.60 -2.03
CA PRO A 156 -10.73 -4.43 -3.21
C PRO A 156 -9.58 -4.24 -4.21
N THR A 157 -9.12 -3.01 -4.41
CA THR A 157 -8.08 -2.70 -5.39
C THR A 157 -6.75 -3.37 -5.05
N ILE A 158 -6.29 -3.26 -3.80
CA ILE A 158 -5.04 -3.90 -3.39
C ILE A 158 -5.16 -5.42 -3.24
N SER A 159 -6.39 -5.92 -2.99
CA SER A 159 -6.65 -7.37 -2.97
C SER A 159 -6.33 -8.02 -4.31
N LEU A 160 -6.51 -7.31 -5.43
CA LEU A 160 -6.14 -7.80 -6.76
C LEU A 160 -4.66 -8.15 -6.87
N TRP A 161 -3.77 -7.38 -6.23
CA TRP A 161 -2.34 -7.65 -6.22
C TRP A 161 -1.98 -8.91 -5.42
N ALA A 162 -2.62 -9.12 -4.29
CA ALA A 162 -2.47 -10.34 -3.50
C ALA A 162 -3.03 -11.58 -4.24
N LEU A 163 -4.19 -11.41 -4.91
CA LEU A 163 -4.80 -12.45 -5.76
C LEU A 163 -3.92 -12.76 -6.97
N PHE A 164 -3.40 -11.73 -7.64
CA PHE A 164 -2.46 -11.88 -8.76
C PHE A 164 -1.24 -12.69 -8.33
N GLY A 165 -0.60 -12.32 -7.21
CA GLY A 165 0.52 -13.07 -6.65
C GLY A 165 0.15 -14.52 -6.34
N SER A 166 -1.02 -14.74 -5.72
CA SER A 166 -1.51 -16.09 -5.42
C SER A 166 -1.81 -16.92 -6.67
N GLY A 167 -2.32 -16.27 -7.72
CA GLY A 167 -2.54 -16.91 -9.04
C GLY A 167 -1.24 -17.35 -9.70
N LEU A 168 -0.20 -16.51 -9.63
CA LEU A 168 1.14 -16.84 -10.15
C LEU A 168 1.75 -18.07 -9.47
N ARG A 169 1.37 -18.38 -8.23
CA ARG A 169 1.85 -19.55 -7.49
C ARG A 169 1.64 -20.86 -8.27
N LYS A 170 0.55 -20.95 -9.04
CA LYS A 170 0.24 -22.13 -9.86
C LYS A 170 1.25 -22.37 -11.00
N PHE A 171 1.92 -21.30 -11.45
CA PHE A 171 2.88 -21.35 -12.56
C PHE A 171 4.34 -21.50 -12.10
N VAL A 172 4.59 -21.44 -10.81
CA VAL A 172 5.94 -21.52 -10.21
C VAL A 172 6.52 -22.95 -10.21
N GLY A 173 5.87 -23.94 -10.81
CA GLY A 173 6.37 -25.31 -10.93
C GLY A 173 7.65 -25.49 -11.76
N ASN A 174 8.04 -24.50 -12.58
CA ASN A 174 9.24 -24.53 -13.41
C ASN A 174 10.31 -23.59 -12.86
N VAL A 175 11.54 -24.10 -12.68
CA VAL A 175 12.70 -23.37 -12.12
C VAL A 175 13.00 -22.08 -12.87
N LYS A 176 12.88 -22.07 -14.22
CA LYS A 176 13.11 -20.88 -15.04
C LYS A 176 12.06 -19.79 -14.82
N THR A 177 10.78 -20.17 -14.82
CA THR A 177 9.64 -19.25 -14.59
C THR A 177 9.73 -18.62 -13.22
N LYS A 178 10.15 -19.39 -12.23
CA LYS A 178 10.38 -18.97 -10.86
C LYS A 178 11.40 -17.85 -10.75
N LYS A 179 12.60 -18.04 -11.31
CA LYS A 179 13.65 -17.00 -11.31
C LYS A 179 13.19 -15.71 -11.98
N ILE A 180 12.48 -15.82 -13.11
CA ILE A 180 11.95 -14.63 -13.81
C ILE A 180 10.97 -13.87 -12.90
N ILE A 181 10.05 -14.56 -12.24
CA ILE A 181 9.09 -13.95 -11.32
C ILE A 181 9.80 -13.29 -10.12
N GLU A 182 10.82 -13.95 -9.54
CA GLU A 182 11.63 -13.38 -8.45
C GLU A 182 12.29 -12.06 -8.86
N TYR A 183 12.93 -12.02 -10.03
CA TYR A 183 13.59 -10.80 -10.52
C TYR A 183 12.59 -9.70 -10.87
N VAL A 184 11.48 -10.04 -11.52
CA VAL A 184 10.43 -9.04 -11.85
C VAL A 184 9.85 -8.43 -10.58
N LEU A 185 9.56 -9.25 -9.56
CA LEU A 185 9.02 -8.74 -8.29
C LEU A 185 10.05 -7.97 -7.45
N ALA A 186 11.33 -8.27 -7.59
CA ALA A 186 12.40 -7.52 -6.93
C ALA A 186 12.65 -6.14 -7.59
N LEU A 187 12.22 -5.95 -8.85
CA LEU A 187 12.34 -4.69 -9.60
C LEU A 187 11.10 -3.78 -9.51
N LEU A 188 9.96 -4.29 -9.01
CA LEU A 188 8.73 -3.52 -8.76
C LEU A 188 8.79 -2.76 -7.44
#